data_cabadf1637ce916bb0cb1ff403c546d5
#
_entry.id   cabadf1637ce916bb0cb1ff403c546d5
#
_cell.length_a   1.000
_cell.length_b   1.000
_cell.length_c   1.000
_cell.angle_alpha   90.00
_cell.angle_beta   90.00
_cell.angle_gamma   90.00
#
_symmetry.space_group_name_H-M   'P 1'
#
loop_
_entity.id
_entity.type
_entity.pdbx_description
1 polymer ?
#
loop_
_entity_poly.entity_id
_entity_poly.type
_entity_poly.pdbx_seq_one_letter_code
_entity_poly.pdbx_strand_id
1 'polypeptide(L)'
;MTNVILLKIGGSVLTDKGRESTLREDNLRMVARQIADTKSSPLILVHGAGSFGHPQVVKYLSKGFSASGMWKTHCAVRSLNTAFIDELQSQSAAALPIHPLNNATLDAGRITHFDTNALELMLTNNIIPVLHGDVVMDRLDGFNILSGDQIIAFLARKMLPKKIGVGTDVDGIMYRDKKLNHLNPGELEKYRDGILGSKSTDVTGGMLHKVVELLEIAKSGIQSEIFNATYDGNITKFLTSHQDVGTTISAEKE
;
A
#
# COMPACT_ATOMS: atom_id res chain seq x y z
N MET A 1 -9.49 -11.07 18.24
CA MET A 1 -8.71 -10.01 17.55
C MET A 1 -7.70 -10.70 16.65
N THR A 2 -7.73 -10.40 15.41
CA THR A 2 -6.87 -11.01 14.41
C THR A 2 -5.44 -10.47 14.62
N ASN A 3 -4.46 -11.36 14.81
CA ASN A 3 -3.05 -10.99 14.92
C ASN A 3 -2.44 -10.64 13.53
N VAL A 4 -3.28 -10.11 12.62
CA VAL A 4 -2.94 -9.79 11.23
C VAL A 4 -2.13 -8.50 11.16
N ILE A 5 -1.07 -8.51 10.36
CA ILE A 5 -0.33 -7.32 9.98
C ILE A 5 -0.75 -6.91 8.56
N LEU A 6 -1.04 -5.63 8.34
CA LEU A 6 -1.17 -5.07 7.00
C LEU A 6 0.15 -4.40 6.62
N LEU A 7 0.74 -4.80 5.51
CA LEU A 7 1.95 -4.16 4.98
C LEU A 7 1.71 -3.68 3.55
N LYS A 8 1.83 -2.39 3.35
CA LYS A 8 1.85 -1.81 2.02
C LYS A 8 3.28 -1.53 1.57
N ILE A 9 3.60 -1.92 0.35
CA ILE A 9 4.85 -1.53 -0.34
C ILE A 9 4.51 -0.52 -1.43
N GLY A 10 5.07 0.67 -1.33
CA GLY A 10 4.88 1.73 -2.33
C GLY A 10 5.35 1.31 -3.72
N GLY A 11 4.64 1.73 -4.77
CA GLY A 11 5.04 1.43 -6.14
C GLY A 11 6.45 1.97 -6.48
N SER A 12 6.87 3.06 -5.87
CA SER A 12 8.23 3.63 -6.04
C SER A 12 9.33 2.76 -5.45
N VAL A 13 9.01 1.87 -4.52
CA VAL A 13 9.96 0.89 -3.98
C VAL A 13 10.24 -0.21 -5.00
N LEU A 14 9.18 -0.71 -5.65
CA LEU A 14 9.24 -1.86 -6.55
C LEU A 14 9.52 -1.48 -8.02
N THR A 15 9.27 -0.22 -8.40
CA THR A 15 9.33 0.21 -9.81
C THR A 15 10.13 1.49 -9.99
N ASP A 16 10.75 1.66 -11.15
CA ASP A 16 11.42 2.89 -11.56
C ASP A 16 10.38 3.92 -12.05
N LYS A 17 10.23 5.03 -11.32
CA LYS A 17 9.32 6.12 -11.69
C LYS A 17 9.67 6.83 -13.00
N GLY A 18 10.93 6.77 -13.40
CA GLY A 18 11.43 7.41 -14.62
C GLY A 18 11.17 6.61 -15.89
N ARG A 19 10.75 5.37 -15.79
CA ARG A 19 10.56 4.46 -16.93
C ARG A 19 9.25 3.70 -16.79
N GLU A 20 8.42 3.75 -17.84
CA GLU A 20 7.15 3.02 -17.91
C GLU A 20 7.39 1.52 -17.74
N SER A 21 6.57 0.86 -16.91
CA SER A 21 6.52 -0.59 -16.68
C SER A 21 7.91 -1.22 -16.41
N THR A 22 8.72 -0.55 -15.61
CA THR A 22 10.08 -0.99 -15.30
C THR A 22 10.23 -1.37 -13.82
N LEU A 23 10.66 -2.60 -13.56
CA LEU A 23 10.93 -3.11 -12.21
C LEU A 23 12.28 -2.56 -11.67
N ARG A 24 12.33 -2.38 -10.35
CA ARG A 24 13.58 -2.30 -9.57
C ARG A 24 13.88 -3.70 -9.02
N GLU A 25 14.47 -4.55 -9.85
CA GLU A 25 14.65 -5.98 -9.55
C GLU A 25 15.37 -6.24 -8.24
N ASP A 26 16.44 -5.49 -7.94
CA ASP A 26 17.18 -5.64 -6.68
C ASP A 26 16.31 -5.30 -5.46
N ASN A 27 15.50 -4.24 -5.56
CA ASN A 27 14.57 -3.87 -4.49
C ASN A 27 13.47 -4.93 -4.35
N LEU A 28 12.92 -5.41 -5.48
CA LEU A 28 11.89 -6.44 -5.48
C LEU A 28 12.37 -7.69 -4.75
N ARG A 29 13.58 -8.16 -5.09
CA ARG A 29 14.23 -9.31 -4.47
C ARG A 29 14.52 -9.09 -2.98
N MET A 30 15.04 -7.92 -2.61
CA MET A 30 15.33 -7.56 -1.23
C MET A 30 14.04 -7.52 -0.38
N VAL A 31 12.96 -6.89 -0.90
CA VAL A 31 11.66 -6.81 -0.23
C VAL A 31 11.08 -8.22 -0.03
N ALA A 32 11.06 -9.05 -1.08
CA ALA A 32 10.51 -10.41 -1.03
C ALA A 32 11.27 -11.29 -0.02
N ARG A 33 12.60 -11.22 0.00
CA ARG A 33 13.43 -11.94 0.97
C ARG A 33 13.09 -11.53 2.41
N GLN A 34 13.05 -10.24 2.72
CA GLN A 34 12.73 -9.77 4.07
C GLN A 34 11.34 -10.22 4.55
N ILE A 35 10.37 -10.27 3.65
CA ILE A 35 9.02 -10.78 3.95
C ILE A 35 9.07 -12.28 4.19
N ALA A 36 9.74 -13.05 3.33
CA ALA A 36 9.84 -14.50 3.43
C ALA A 36 10.55 -14.96 4.70
N ASP A 37 11.60 -14.24 5.12
CA ASP A 37 12.36 -14.54 6.35
C ASP A 37 11.52 -14.33 7.62
N THR A 38 10.39 -13.63 7.52
CA THR A 38 9.56 -13.26 8.68
C THR A 38 8.31 -14.14 8.77
N LYS A 39 8.40 -15.26 9.51
CA LYS A 39 7.31 -16.26 9.65
C LYS A 39 6.33 -16.01 10.82
N SER A 40 6.29 -14.82 11.43
CA SER A 40 5.77 -14.68 12.79
C SER A 40 4.29 -14.25 12.92
N SER A 41 3.62 -13.78 11.88
CA SER A 41 2.22 -13.32 11.98
C SER A 41 1.51 -13.46 10.64
N PRO A 42 0.18 -13.68 10.64
CA PRO A 42 -0.61 -13.56 9.43
C PRO A 42 -0.40 -12.20 8.78
N LEU A 43 -0.08 -12.17 7.50
CA LEU A 43 0.31 -10.97 6.76
C LEU A 43 -0.57 -10.79 5.53
N ILE A 44 -1.07 -9.57 5.32
CA ILE A 44 -1.67 -9.14 4.06
C ILE A 44 -0.73 -8.12 3.44
N LEU A 45 -0.38 -8.35 2.18
CA LEU A 45 0.42 -7.43 1.39
C LEU A 45 -0.45 -6.62 0.43
N VAL A 46 -0.14 -5.32 0.33
CA VAL A 46 -0.71 -4.45 -0.69
C VAL A 46 0.42 -3.72 -1.37
N HIS A 47 0.45 -3.65 -2.69
CA HIS A 47 1.44 -2.80 -3.35
C HIS A 47 0.83 -1.69 -4.20
N GLY A 48 1.58 -0.61 -4.38
CA GLY A 48 1.22 0.46 -5.29
C GLY A 48 1.45 0.07 -6.74
N ALA A 49 0.73 0.68 -7.67
CA ALA A 49 0.84 0.40 -9.10
C ALA A 49 2.16 0.93 -9.73
N GLY A 50 2.77 1.95 -9.13
CA GLY A 50 4.05 2.52 -9.59
C GLY A 50 4.05 2.88 -11.08
N SER A 51 5.18 2.65 -11.75
CA SER A 51 5.33 2.92 -13.19
C SER A 51 4.53 1.98 -14.10
N PHE A 52 3.89 0.95 -13.54
CA PHE A 52 2.99 0.06 -14.28
C PHE A 52 1.56 0.60 -14.36
N GLY A 53 1.10 1.39 -13.39
CA GLY A 53 -0.27 1.90 -13.36
C GLY A 53 -0.42 3.35 -13.79
N HIS A 54 0.34 4.28 -13.18
CA HIS A 54 0.18 5.70 -13.43
C HIS A 54 0.27 6.11 -14.93
N PRO A 55 1.27 5.66 -15.70
CA PRO A 55 1.33 5.98 -17.12
C PRO A 55 0.14 5.43 -17.91
N GLN A 56 -0.37 4.26 -17.55
CA GLN A 56 -1.51 3.64 -18.23
C GLN A 56 -2.80 4.43 -17.98
N VAL A 57 -3.02 4.88 -16.74
CA VAL A 57 -4.17 5.75 -16.40
C VAL A 57 -4.14 7.02 -17.24
N VAL A 58 -3.01 7.71 -17.29
CA VAL A 58 -2.84 8.93 -18.10
C VAL A 58 -3.10 8.64 -19.59
N LYS A 59 -2.54 7.54 -20.10
CA LYS A 59 -2.62 7.19 -21.53
C LYS A 59 -4.01 6.75 -21.97
N TYR A 60 -4.71 5.97 -21.16
CA TYR A 60 -5.93 5.28 -21.60
C TYR A 60 -7.21 5.76 -20.93
N LEU A 61 -7.13 6.36 -19.75
CA LEU A 61 -8.30 6.70 -18.92
C LEU A 61 -8.48 8.20 -18.68
N SER A 62 -7.52 9.06 -19.06
CA SER A 62 -7.62 10.51 -18.88
C SER A 62 -8.79 11.16 -19.65
N LYS A 63 -9.30 10.50 -20.69
CA LYS A 63 -10.42 10.96 -21.50
C LYS A 63 -11.79 10.37 -21.10
N GLY A 64 -11.83 9.64 -19.98
CA GLY A 64 -13.03 9.02 -19.45
C GLY A 64 -13.08 7.49 -19.61
N PHE A 65 -14.26 6.93 -19.38
CA PHE A 65 -14.48 5.46 -19.39
C PHE A 65 -14.09 4.81 -20.69
N SER A 66 -13.33 3.73 -20.59
CA SER A 66 -12.99 2.84 -21.68
C SER A 66 -12.69 1.44 -21.15
N ALA A 67 -13.51 0.45 -21.49
CA ALA A 67 -13.28 -0.94 -21.12
C ALA A 67 -11.91 -1.45 -21.59
N SER A 68 -11.48 -1.07 -22.80
CA SER A 68 -10.14 -1.38 -23.30
C SER A 68 -9.03 -0.70 -22.49
N GLY A 69 -9.24 0.56 -22.06
CA GLY A 69 -8.31 1.29 -21.20
C GLY A 69 -8.19 0.66 -19.82
N MET A 70 -9.32 0.30 -19.21
CA MET A 70 -9.34 -0.43 -17.93
C MET A 70 -8.58 -1.75 -18.03
N TRP A 71 -8.87 -2.55 -19.07
CA TRP A 71 -8.18 -3.81 -19.31
C TRP A 71 -6.66 -3.64 -19.41
N LYS A 72 -6.19 -2.67 -20.20
CA LYS A 72 -4.76 -2.40 -20.38
C LYS A 72 -4.10 -1.95 -19.07
N THR A 73 -4.77 -1.09 -18.31
CA THR A 73 -4.29 -0.63 -17.00
C THR A 73 -4.20 -1.79 -16.01
N HIS A 74 -5.26 -2.59 -15.91
CA HIS A 74 -5.29 -3.78 -15.05
C HIS A 74 -4.19 -4.78 -15.45
N CYS A 75 -4.04 -5.10 -16.73
CA CYS A 75 -3.01 -6.03 -17.20
C CYS A 75 -1.59 -5.56 -16.84
N ALA A 76 -1.31 -4.27 -16.97
CA ALA A 76 0.00 -3.73 -16.62
C ALA A 76 0.26 -3.87 -15.11
N VAL A 77 -0.68 -3.48 -14.25
CA VAL A 77 -0.50 -3.61 -12.79
C VAL A 77 -0.48 -5.08 -12.36
N ARG A 78 -1.28 -5.94 -13.00
CA ARG A 78 -1.24 -7.38 -12.77
C ARG A 78 0.13 -7.97 -13.11
N SER A 79 0.82 -7.47 -14.14
CA SER A 79 2.18 -7.92 -14.45
C SER A 79 3.17 -7.60 -13.32
N LEU A 80 3.07 -6.42 -12.71
CA LEU A 80 3.85 -6.10 -11.50
C LEU A 80 3.49 -7.04 -10.34
N ASN A 81 2.20 -7.28 -10.11
CA ASN A 81 1.74 -8.17 -9.05
C ASN A 81 2.26 -9.60 -9.25
N THR A 82 2.21 -10.12 -10.48
CA THR A 82 2.77 -11.43 -10.83
C THR A 82 4.26 -11.50 -10.54
N ALA A 83 5.05 -10.51 -10.99
CA ALA A 83 6.48 -10.48 -10.74
C ALA A 83 6.81 -10.43 -9.23
N PHE A 84 6.02 -9.70 -8.45
CA PHE A 84 6.21 -9.65 -7.01
C PHE A 84 5.88 -10.98 -6.31
N ILE A 85 4.80 -11.64 -6.73
CA ILE A 85 4.42 -12.95 -6.21
C ILE A 85 5.45 -14.02 -6.59
N ASP A 86 5.91 -14.03 -7.84
CA ASP A 86 6.93 -14.97 -8.31
C ASP A 86 8.21 -14.83 -7.47
N GLU A 87 8.62 -13.60 -7.17
CA GLU A 87 9.78 -13.35 -6.31
C GLU A 87 9.53 -13.80 -4.87
N LEU A 88 8.34 -13.53 -4.29
CA LEU A 88 7.97 -14.03 -2.96
C LEU A 88 8.01 -15.56 -2.90
N GLN A 89 7.46 -16.24 -3.90
CA GLN A 89 7.46 -17.70 -3.97
C GLN A 89 8.87 -18.26 -4.16
N SER A 90 9.74 -17.59 -4.94
CA SER A 90 11.14 -17.97 -5.09
C SER A 90 11.91 -17.96 -3.75
N GLN A 91 11.49 -17.09 -2.82
CA GLN A 91 11.98 -16.99 -1.46
C GLN A 91 11.19 -17.90 -0.47
N SER A 92 10.38 -18.85 -0.98
CA SER A 92 9.57 -19.77 -0.18
C SER A 92 8.46 -19.12 0.66
N ALA A 93 8.01 -17.92 0.32
CA ALA A 93 6.81 -17.33 0.89
C ALA A 93 5.58 -17.79 0.10
N ALA A 94 4.62 -18.44 0.77
CA ALA A 94 3.36 -18.85 0.14
C ALA A 94 2.49 -17.62 -0.09
N ALA A 95 2.51 -17.05 -1.30
CA ALA A 95 1.79 -15.83 -1.67
C ALA A 95 0.87 -16.06 -2.87
N LEU A 96 -0.35 -15.52 -2.84
CA LEU A 96 -1.32 -15.60 -3.93
C LEU A 96 -1.99 -14.25 -4.21
N PRO A 97 -2.39 -13.98 -5.47
CA PRO A 97 -3.01 -12.70 -5.84
C PRO A 97 -4.46 -12.58 -5.40
N ILE A 98 -4.86 -11.37 -5.03
CA ILE A 98 -6.25 -10.91 -4.96
C ILE A 98 -6.36 -9.65 -5.80
N HIS A 99 -7.05 -9.73 -6.94
CA HIS A 99 -7.20 -8.62 -7.86
C HIS A 99 -8.42 -7.75 -7.51
N PRO A 100 -8.22 -6.45 -7.19
CA PRO A 100 -9.32 -5.57 -6.79
C PRO A 100 -10.38 -5.38 -7.88
N LEU A 101 -10.02 -5.44 -9.17
CA LEU A 101 -10.98 -5.33 -10.28
C LEU A 101 -12.16 -6.30 -10.13
N ASN A 102 -11.92 -7.51 -9.62
CA ASN A 102 -12.95 -8.54 -9.46
C ASN A 102 -13.57 -8.58 -8.06
N ASN A 103 -12.93 -7.93 -7.08
CA ASN A 103 -13.30 -8.05 -5.66
C ASN A 103 -13.89 -6.77 -5.07
N ALA A 104 -13.68 -5.60 -5.73
CA ALA A 104 -14.09 -4.31 -5.19
C ALA A 104 -15.15 -3.64 -6.05
N THR A 105 -16.03 -2.87 -5.41
CA THR A 105 -16.92 -1.91 -6.04
C THR A 105 -16.81 -0.58 -5.31
N LEU A 106 -16.74 0.50 -6.08
CA LEU A 106 -16.70 1.86 -5.56
C LEU A 106 -18.05 2.57 -5.77
N ASP A 107 -18.22 3.65 -5.03
CA ASP A 107 -19.22 4.68 -5.25
C ASP A 107 -18.56 6.03 -4.97
N ALA A 108 -18.55 6.92 -5.96
CA ALA A 108 -17.84 8.21 -5.90
C ALA A 108 -16.38 8.08 -5.43
N GLY A 109 -15.65 7.09 -5.93
CA GLY A 109 -14.24 6.82 -5.61
C GLY A 109 -13.97 6.18 -4.25
N ARG A 110 -15.03 5.79 -3.49
CA ARG A 110 -14.88 5.14 -2.18
C ARG A 110 -15.34 3.69 -2.24
N ILE A 111 -14.62 2.79 -1.54
CA ILE A 111 -14.98 1.38 -1.48
C ILE A 111 -16.32 1.22 -0.75
N THR A 112 -17.31 0.67 -1.44
CA THR A 112 -18.60 0.28 -0.86
C THR A 112 -18.73 -1.22 -0.64
N HIS A 113 -18.01 -1.99 -1.44
CA HIS A 113 -17.95 -3.45 -1.30
C HIS A 113 -16.53 -3.95 -1.59
N PHE A 114 -16.08 -4.88 -0.77
CA PHE A 114 -14.85 -5.66 -0.97
C PHE A 114 -15.03 -7.01 -0.27
N ASP A 115 -14.93 -8.11 -1.03
CA ASP A 115 -15.03 -9.44 -0.44
C ASP A 115 -13.74 -9.83 0.28
N THR A 116 -13.82 -10.06 1.59
CA THR A 116 -12.69 -10.47 2.44
C THR A 116 -12.64 -11.97 2.72
N ASN A 117 -13.62 -12.76 2.28
CA ASN A 117 -13.68 -14.18 2.60
C ASN A 117 -12.46 -14.96 2.10
N ALA A 118 -12.04 -14.68 0.85
CA ALA A 118 -10.83 -15.30 0.30
C ALA A 118 -9.56 -14.91 1.07
N LEU A 119 -9.45 -13.64 1.52
CA LEU A 119 -8.33 -13.18 2.36
C LEU A 119 -8.26 -13.98 3.67
N GLU A 120 -9.39 -14.12 4.35
CA GLU A 120 -9.50 -14.83 5.64
C GLU A 120 -9.12 -16.32 5.48
N LEU A 121 -9.59 -16.97 4.41
CA LEU A 121 -9.24 -18.35 4.09
C LEU A 121 -7.75 -18.50 3.74
N MET A 122 -7.16 -17.57 3.01
CA MET A 122 -5.71 -17.58 2.75
C MET A 122 -4.91 -17.47 4.04
N LEU A 123 -5.26 -16.54 4.91
CA LEU A 123 -4.58 -16.34 6.19
C LEU A 123 -4.64 -17.57 7.09
N THR A 124 -5.80 -18.26 7.15
CA THR A 124 -5.95 -19.51 7.93
C THR A 124 -5.12 -20.66 7.38
N ASN A 125 -4.75 -20.61 6.10
CA ASN A 125 -3.88 -21.58 5.44
C ASN A 125 -2.42 -21.13 5.35
N ASN A 126 -2.02 -20.08 6.10
CA ASN A 126 -0.67 -19.50 6.06
C ASN A 126 -0.24 -19.02 4.66
N ILE A 127 -1.21 -18.57 3.86
CA ILE A 127 -0.97 -17.97 2.55
C ILE A 127 -1.06 -16.46 2.70
N ILE A 128 -0.11 -15.74 2.12
CA ILE A 128 -0.07 -14.28 2.09
C ILE A 128 -0.92 -13.77 0.91
N PRO A 129 -2.08 -13.12 1.17
CA PRO A 129 -2.81 -12.44 0.10
C PRO A 129 -2.03 -11.22 -0.37
N VAL A 130 -1.84 -11.08 -1.68
CA VAL A 130 -1.15 -9.94 -2.30
C VAL A 130 -2.13 -9.14 -3.16
N LEU A 131 -2.46 -7.94 -2.68
CA LEU A 131 -3.35 -7.00 -3.37
C LEU A 131 -2.53 -5.88 -4.01
N HIS A 132 -3.17 -5.11 -4.86
CA HIS A 132 -2.52 -3.97 -5.54
C HIS A 132 -3.51 -2.84 -5.83
N GLY A 133 -2.99 -1.62 -6.04
CA GLY A 133 -3.81 -0.56 -6.61
C GLY A 133 -4.27 -0.97 -8.02
N ASP A 134 -5.52 -0.65 -8.37
CA ASP A 134 -6.12 -1.11 -9.62
C ASP A 134 -7.15 -0.09 -10.15
N VAL A 135 -7.68 -0.35 -11.33
CA VAL A 135 -8.89 0.30 -11.87
C VAL A 135 -10.08 -0.61 -11.63
N VAL A 136 -11.14 -0.09 -11.02
CA VAL A 136 -12.31 -0.89 -10.63
C VAL A 136 -13.62 -0.20 -11.02
N MET A 137 -14.73 -0.96 -11.02
CA MET A 137 -16.03 -0.39 -11.31
C MET A 137 -16.50 0.55 -10.20
N ASP A 138 -17.03 1.70 -10.61
CA ASP A 138 -17.59 2.73 -9.72
C ASP A 138 -19.05 2.98 -10.12
N ARG A 139 -19.94 3.07 -9.13
CA ARG A 139 -21.38 3.22 -9.38
C ARG A 139 -21.74 4.58 -9.95
N LEU A 140 -21.04 5.63 -9.52
CA LEU A 140 -21.31 7.00 -9.98
C LEU A 140 -20.58 7.30 -11.30
N ASP A 141 -19.28 6.99 -11.35
CA ASP A 141 -18.39 7.42 -12.43
C ASP A 141 -18.16 6.32 -13.50
N GLY A 142 -18.80 5.15 -13.34
CA GLY A 142 -18.59 3.98 -14.20
C GLY A 142 -17.31 3.22 -13.84
N PHE A 143 -16.21 3.90 -13.60
CA PHE A 143 -14.96 3.34 -13.07
C PHE A 143 -14.20 4.39 -12.25
N ASN A 144 -13.31 3.91 -11.40
CA ASN A 144 -12.38 4.80 -10.69
C ASN A 144 -11.07 4.08 -10.36
N ILE A 145 -10.07 4.85 -9.94
CA ILE A 145 -8.79 4.30 -9.49
C ILE A 145 -8.90 3.96 -8.01
N LEU A 146 -8.67 2.70 -7.69
CA LEU A 146 -8.57 2.22 -6.33
C LEU A 146 -7.08 2.16 -5.94
N SER A 147 -6.67 3.05 -5.06
CA SER A 147 -5.28 3.10 -4.59
C SER A 147 -5.00 2.05 -3.51
N GLY A 148 -3.74 1.61 -3.39
CA GLY A 148 -3.33 0.74 -2.29
C GLY A 148 -3.53 1.37 -0.90
N ASP A 149 -3.52 2.70 -0.78
CA ASP A 149 -3.80 3.40 0.48
C ASP A 149 -5.27 3.25 0.88
N GLN A 150 -6.20 3.36 -0.07
CA GLN A 150 -7.63 3.11 0.18
C GLN A 150 -7.91 1.64 0.55
N ILE A 151 -7.21 0.69 -0.08
CA ILE A 151 -7.33 -0.73 0.28
C ILE A 151 -6.88 -0.95 1.72
N ILE A 152 -5.72 -0.42 2.12
CA ILE A 152 -5.24 -0.50 3.50
C ILE A 152 -6.24 0.11 4.47
N ALA A 153 -6.77 1.29 4.18
CA ALA A 153 -7.73 1.97 5.04
C ALA A 153 -9.04 1.17 5.20
N PHE A 154 -9.52 0.57 4.12
CA PHE A 154 -10.70 -0.29 4.16
C PHE A 154 -10.45 -1.56 4.99
N LEU A 155 -9.38 -2.28 4.69
CA LEU A 155 -9.02 -3.52 5.40
C LEU A 155 -8.73 -3.26 6.88
N ALA A 156 -8.13 -2.13 7.22
CA ALA A 156 -7.88 -1.75 8.61
C ALA A 156 -9.18 -1.64 9.42
N ARG A 157 -10.19 -0.96 8.86
CA ARG A 157 -11.52 -0.83 9.52
C ARG A 157 -12.27 -2.16 9.60
N LYS A 158 -12.10 -3.03 8.60
CA LYS A 158 -12.83 -4.31 8.52
C LYS A 158 -12.20 -5.39 9.38
N MET A 159 -10.86 -5.49 9.40
CA MET A 159 -10.13 -6.62 9.98
C MET A 159 -9.46 -6.29 11.32
N LEU A 160 -9.39 -5.00 11.70
CA LEU A 160 -8.77 -4.52 12.94
C LEU A 160 -7.37 -5.16 13.16
N PRO A 161 -6.40 -4.87 12.28
CA PRO A 161 -5.08 -5.48 12.31
C PRO A 161 -4.32 -5.08 13.59
N LYS A 162 -3.32 -5.88 13.94
CA LYS A 162 -2.40 -5.58 15.05
C LYS A 162 -1.61 -4.30 14.79
N LYS A 163 -1.14 -4.09 13.55
CA LYS A 163 -0.42 -2.90 13.10
C LYS A 163 -0.43 -2.78 11.57
N ILE A 164 -0.14 -1.59 11.09
CA ILE A 164 -0.09 -1.25 9.67
C ILE A 164 1.29 -0.69 9.34
N GLY A 165 1.97 -1.25 8.33
CA GLY A 165 3.19 -0.71 7.76
C GLY A 165 2.95 -0.12 6.37
N VAL A 166 3.53 1.05 6.13
CA VAL A 166 3.55 1.69 4.81
C VAL A 166 5.01 1.94 4.40
N GLY A 167 5.56 0.96 3.69
CA GLY A 167 6.91 1.04 3.12
C GLY A 167 6.93 1.96 1.90
N THR A 168 7.80 2.96 1.95
CA THR A 168 7.99 3.99 0.92
C THR A 168 9.46 4.08 0.49
N ASP A 169 9.80 5.03 -0.37
CA ASP A 169 11.16 5.40 -0.76
C ASP A 169 11.71 6.60 0.05
N VAL A 170 11.06 6.95 1.17
CA VAL A 170 11.51 8.00 2.10
C VAL A 170 11.50 7.48 3.54
N ASP A 171 12.29 8.08 4.42
CA ASP A 171 12.55 7.59 5.79
C ASP A 171 11.36 7.71 6.74
N GLY A 172 10.29 8.38 6.31
CA GLY A 172 9.09 8.65 7.08
C GLY A 172 8.45 9.96 6.64
N ILE A 173 7.65 10.57 7.51
CA ILE A 173 7.05 11.88 7.26
C ILE A 173 8.10 12.95 7.51
N MET A 174 8.44 13.71 6.46
CA MET A 174 9.39 14.81 6.54
C MET A 174 8.68 16.13 6.81
N TYR A 175 9.22 16.91 7.73
CA TYR A 175 8.81 18.29 7.99
C TYR A 175 10.05 19.17 8.12
N ARG A 176 10.22 20.16 7.23
CA ARG A 176 11.40 21.07 7.20
C ARG A 176 12.73 20.26 7.28
N ASP A 177 12.89 19.30 6.38
CA ASP A 177 14.05 18.41 6.25
C ASP A 177 14.37 17.53 7.48
N LYS A 178 13.45 17.45 8.45
CA LYS A 178 13.59 16.55 9.60
C LYS A 178 12.48 15.49 9.56
N LYS A 179 12.84 14.25 9.83
CA LYS A 179 11.86 13.17 9.99
C LYS A 179 11.08 13.38 11.29
N LEU A 180 9.75 13.30 11.23
CA LEU A 180 8.92 13.19 12.40
C LEU A 180 9.03 11.76 12.95
N ASN A 181 9.22 11.60 14.24
CA ASN A 181 9.21 10.28 14.86
C ASN A 181 7.77 9.80 15.11
N HIS A 182 6.88 10.72 15.46
CA HIS A 182 5.49 10.44 15.76
C HIS A 182 4.57 11.53 15.21
N LEU A 183 3.34 11.15 14.83
CA LEU A 183 2.27 12.06 14.44
C LEU A 183 0.94 11.54 14.98
N ASN A 184 0.16 12.39 15.66
CA ASN A 184 -1.19 12.09 16.11
C ASN A 184 -2.24 12.91 15.34
N PRO A 185 -3.54 12.53 15.40
CA PRO A 185 -4.60 13.24 14.68
C PRO A 185 -4.72 14.74 15.01
N GLY A 186 -4.39 15.16 16.23
CA GLY A 186 -4.44 16.56 16.66
C GLY A 186 -3.30 17.42 16.12
N GLU A 187 -2.24 16.81 15.59
CA GLU A 187 -1.05 17.53 15.12
C GLU A 187 -1.01 17.76 13.60
N LEU A 188 -1.98 17.22 12.84
CA LEU A 188 -1.95 17.29 11.37
C LEU A 188 -1.83 18.73 10.85
N GLU A 189 -2.64 19.65 11.37
CA GLU A 189 -2.67 21.05 10.90
C GLU A 189 -1.33 21.76 11.13
N LYS A 190 -0.60 21.42 12.21
CA LYS A 190 0.74 21.96 12.49
C LYS A 190 1.78 21.58 11.44
N TYR A 191 1.65 20.40 10.83
CA TYR A 191 2.64 19.85 9.89
C TYR A 191 2.19 19.86 8.44
N ARG A 192 0.94 20.22 8.15
CA ARG A 192 0.29 20.12 6.84
C ARG A 192 1.07 20.77 5.71
N ASP A 193 1.47 22.04 5.90
CA ASP A 193 2.18 22.78 4.85
C ASP A 193 3.55 22.18 4.52
N GLY A 194 4.25 21.65 5.51
CA GLY A 194 5.53 20.99 5.29
C GLY A 194 5.41 19.63 4.62
N ILE A 195 4.33 18.89 4.88
CA ILE A 195 4.04 17.61 4.22
C ILE A 195 3.65 17.83 2.75
N LEU A 196 2.91 18.89 2.44
CA LEU A 196 2.54 19.29 1.07
C LEU A 196 3.74 19.71 0.22
N GLY A 197 4.76 20.32 0.84
CA GLY A 197 5.97 20.84 0.15
C GLY A 197 6.92 19.75 -0.36
N SER A 198 6.72 18.48 -0.03
CA SER A 198 7.52 17.39 -0.59
C SER A 198 7.18 17.22 -2.09
N LYS A 199 8.16 17.52 -2.97
CA LYS A 199 8.08 17.42 -4.43
C LYS A 199 7.84 15.97 -4.89
N SER A 200 6.64 15.43 -4.70
CA SER A 200 6.26 14.17 -5.33
C SER A 200 5.22 14.44 -6.42
N THR A 201 5.55 14.17 -7.66
CA THR A 201 4.67 14.06 -8.82
C THR A 201 3.72 12.84 -8.69
N ASP A 202 3.07 12.69 -7.54
CA ASP A 202 2.18 11.55 -7.32
C ASP A 202 0.74 11.97 -7.69
N VAL A 203 0.21 11.38 -8.75
CA VAL A 203 -1.14 11.63 -9.29
C VAL A 203 -2.24 11.30 -8.28
N THR A 204 -1.92 10.54 -7.21
CA THR A 204 -2.86 10.07 -6.17
C THR A 204 -2.84 10.92 -4.89
N GLY A 205 -2.23 12.11 -4.90
CA GLY A 205 -2.23 13.04 -3.75
C GLY A 205 -1.06 12.87 -2.77
N GLY A 206 -0.08 12.06 -3.11
CA GLY A 206 1.22 12.00 -2.42
C GLY A 206 1.18 11.60 -0.95
N MET A 207 2.14 12.11 -0.19
CA MET A 207 2.33 11.78 1.23
C MET A 207 1.14 12.25 2.09
N LEU A 208 0.56 13.42 1.80
CA LEU A 208 -0.53 13.96 2.60
C LEU A 208 -1.76 13.04 2.60
N HIS A 209 -2.17 12.50 1.44
CA HIS A 209 -3.30 11.58 1.37
C HIS A 209 -3.08 10.31 2.22
N LYS A 210 -1.87 9.73 2.16
CA LYS A 210 -1.49 8.59 3.02
C LYS A 210 -1.63 8.93 4.49
N VAL A 211 -1.07 10.08 4.89
CA VAL A 211 -1.07 10.55 6.28
C VAL A 211 -2.50 10.76 6.77
N VAL A 212 -3.36 11.41 5.99
CA VAL A 212 -4.76 11.64 6.36
C VAL A 212 -5.52 10.33 6.56
N GLU A 213 -5.41 9.36 5.65
CA GLU A 213 -6.08 8.05 5.80
C GLU A 213 -5.56 7.30 7.04
N LEU A 214 -4.26 7.33 7.31
CA LEU A 214 -3.68 6.67 8.48
C LEU A 214 -4.06 7.37 9.80
N LEU A 215 -4.16 8.69 9.82
CA LEU A 215 -4.64 9.43 10.97
C LEU A 215 -6.11 9.14 11.31
N GLU A 216 -6.96 8.96 10.28
CA GLU A 216 -8.33 8.50 10.50
C GLU A 216 -8.39 7.08 11.09
N ILE A 217 -7.50 6.19 10.66
CA ILE A 217 -7.37 4.85 11.23
C ILE A 217 -6.86 4.92 12.68
N ALA A 218 -5.92 5.81 12.97
CA ALA A 218 -5.37 6.00 14.31
C ALA A 218 -6.44 6.37 15.35
N LYS A 219 -7.49 7.11 14.94
CA LYS A 219 -8.65 7.42 15.82
C LYS A 219 -9.37 6.16 16.31
N SER A 220 -9.24 5.04 15.61
CA SER A 220 -9.78 3.74 16.03
C SER A 220 -8.81 2.91 16.88
N GLY A 221 -7.70 3.50 17.34
CA GLY A 221 -6.71 2.84 18.18
C GLY A 221 -5.74 1.90 17.42
N ILE A 222 -5.71 1.95 16.07
CA ILE A 222 -4.82 1.14 15.26
C ILE A 222 -3.57 1.96 14.93
N GLN A 223 -2.42 1.47 15.36
CA GLN A 223 -1.12 2.07 15.06
C GLN A 223 -0.69 1.76 13.63
N SER A 224 -0.09 2.75 12.98
CA SER A 224 0.56 2.58 11.68
C SER A 224 1.94 3.22 11.67
N GLU A 225 2.79 2.79 10.72
CA GLU A 225 4.15 3.28 10.58
C GLU A 225 4.48 3.52 9.10
N ILE A 226 5.02 4.70 8.78
CA ILE A 226 5.55 5.03 7.45
C ILE A 226 7.08 4.97 7.54
N PHE A 227 7.70 4.13 6.69
CA PHE A 227 9.14 3.91 6.74
C PHE A 227 9.76 3.68 5.35
N ASN A 228 11.08 3.78 5.27
CA ASN A 228 11.82 3.51 4.04
C ASN A 228 12.00 2.01 3.84
N ALA A 229 11.30 1.45 2.87
CA ALA A 229 11.38 0.04 2.50
C ALA A 229 12.47 -0.25 1.46
N THR A 230 13.25 0.76 1.02
CA THR A 230 14.41 0.55 0.15
C THR A 230 15.68 0.20 0.94
N TYR A 231 15.66 0.32 2.26
CA TYR A 231 16.77 -0.09 3.11
C TYR A 231 16.60 -1.53 3.56
N ASP A 232 17.65 -2.30 3.40
CA ASP A 232 17.68 -3.68 3.87
C ASP A 232 17.54 -3.75 5.40
N GLY A 233 16.71 -4.69 5.87
CA GLY A 233 16.40 -4.90 7.28
C GLY A 233 15.21 -4.08 7.81
N ASN A 234 14.75 -3.01 7.14
CA ASN A 234 13.65 -2.20 7.66
C ASN A 234 12.31 -2.95 7.66
N ILE A 235 12.00 -3.72 6.62
CA ILE A 235 10.78 -4.56 6.57
C ILE A 235 10.85 -5.64 7.66
N THR A 236 11.99 -6.31 7.80
CA THR A 236 12.20 -7.31 8.85
C THR A 236 12.00 -6.71 10.25
N LYS A 237 12.61 -5.55 10.53
CA LYS A 237 12.42 -4.83 11.81
C LYS A 237 10.96 -4.49 12.03
N PHE A 238 10.28 -3.90 11.04
CA PHE A 238 8.85 -3.60 11.15
C PHE A 238 8.04 -4.85 11.47
N LEU A 239 8.28 -5.97 10.80
CA LEU A 239 7.51 -7.19 10.99
C LEU A 239 7.79 -7.89 12.33
N THR A 240 9.01 -7.84 12.85
CA THR A 240 9.46 -8.65 14.01
C THR A 240 9.64 -7.86 15.30
N SER A 241 9.98 -6.56 15.24
CA SER A 241 10.32 -5.78 16.42
C SER A 241 9.19 -4.87 16.88
N HIS A 242 9.34 -4.35 18.11
CA HIS A 242 8.53 -3.26 18.65
C HIS A 242 9.22 -1.90 18.50
N GLN A 243 10.37 -1.85 17.81
CA GLN A 243 11.11 -0.61 17.58
C GLN A 243 10.65 0.04 16.28
N ASP A 244 10.37 1.32 16.32
CA ASP A 244 9.99 2.13 15.18
C ASP A 244 11.15 2.24 14.17
N VAL A 245 10.85 2.03 12.89
CA VAL A 245 11.79 2.18 11.78
C VAL A 245 11.58 3.47 10.99
N GLY A 246 10.47 4.17 11.24
CA GLY A 246 10.07 5.35 10.46
C GLY A 246 9.38 6.43 11.27
N THR A 247 8.19 6.85 10.81
CA THR A 247 7.27 7.72 11.53
C THR A 247 6.08 6.91 12.00
N THR A 248 5.88 6.85 13.30
CA THR A 248 4.71 6.22 13.93
C THR A 248 3.51 7.16 13.86
N ILE A 249 2.35 6.63 13.49
CA ILE A 249 1.05 7.33 13.51
C ILE A 249 0.14 6.57 14.46
N SER A 250 -0.26 7.21 15.55
CA SER A 250 -1.18 6.65 16.55
C SER A 250 -2.00 7.76 17.21
N ALA A 251 -3.10 7.40 17.89
CA ALA A 251 -3.93 8.37 18.63
C ALA A 251 -3.21 8.93 19.85
N GLU A 252 -2.35 8.16 20.50
CA GLU A 252 -1.59 8.51 21.68
C GLU A 252 -0.10 8.56 21.37
N LYS A 253 0.61 9.43 22.09
CA LYS A 253 2.06 9.50 22.08
C LYS A 253 2.54 8.54 23.17
N GLU A 254 3.26 7.49 22.79
CA GLU A 254 3.98 6.66 23.77
C GLU A 254 5.03 7.43 24.57
#